data_7bb9fbf87bdc8d73de47a7d25c3796ca
#
_entry.id   7bb9fbf87bdc8d73de47a7d25c3796ca
#
_cell.length_a   1.000
_cell.length_b   1.000
_cell.length_c   1.000
_cell.angle_alpha   90.00
_cell.angle_beta   90.00
_cell.angle_gamma   90.00
#
_symmetry.space_group_name_H-M   'P 1'
#
loop_
_entity.id
_entity.type
_entity.pdbx_description
1 polymer ?
#
loop_
_entity_poly.entity_id
_entity_poly.type
_entity_poly.pdbx_seq_one_letter_code
_entity_poly.pdbx_strand_id
1 'polypeptide(L)'
;MVLTMIFCVGARADNHMHKLDITVTLSDNGSALVEEVRQYTINDDRHTEFYMPMNLPADMSLSAFSVEEDGVKMLDSSPWDIDLSRESKKGRYGIVDKGDNRYELCFGMGDNGDHTFRLCYTIGNMLRGYAVSDGFNFMFYSRDTNEPPEQFTLTIRRKDRQPMDGTNVWAFGFGGEIQVVDSVVKAWSTQPLERSHHVTVMIETPKGMFHPAVDTGMSFEEVKQAALEGSDYTEENDSSGGRDRGFMDLLWQVGPYVLMLCACCLPSIYSYFKRRRWRKRLIGNGKDLPWQREIPCRKSLHRSNMIYTTLEGTDNSKNLMGAYIMRMIYQGVLTVEPVLIKKKQQPCLKIARPEQAGADEPDEQDKANMRGIVQILQEAAGENALLEPGEMKRYAKNKPTRMERLYNALILKKNIPYKSIDQQDALDVFGLKKFLQDFTLVNERHAVEVSLWNEYLVFATLYGNAKQVMKDFREICPEFYEQSELGKTMNQVSDFDVFVSSYSASVANAFTSAYSHNHPRSSGGGGSTSFGGGGGFSGGGFGGGSR
;
A
#
# COMPACT_ATOMS: atom_id res chain seq x y z
N MET A 1 -27.97 -9.89 -47.69
CA MET A 1 -27.51 -8.63 -47.07
C MET A 1 -27.67 -8.80 -45.57
N VAL A 2 -26.63 -9.32 -44.89
CA VAL A 2 -26.66 -9.57 -43.46
C VAL A 2 -25.99 -8.37 -42.79
N LEU A 3 -26.76 -7.65 -42.00
CA LEU A 3 -26.33 -6.45 -41.27
C LEU A 3 -25.62 -6.91 -39.99
N THR A 4 -24.30 -6.89 -39.99
CA THR A 4 -23.51 -7.17 -38.80
C THR A 4 -23.53 -5.91 -37.93
N MET A 5 -24.36 -5.89 -36.88
CA MET A 5 -24.27 -4.90 -35.82
C MET A 5 -23.00 -5.17 -35.00
N ILE A 6 -22.00 -4.32 -35.17
CA ILE A 6 -20.84 -4.25 -34.30
C ILE A 6 -21.30 -3.53 -33.02
N PHE A 7 -21.60 -4.29 -31.97
CA PHE A 7 -21.69 -3.73 -30.62
C PHE A 7 -20.26 -3.40 -30.17
N CYS A 8 -19.88 -2.14 -30.28
CA CYS A 8 -18.76 -1.62 -29.48
C CYS A 8 -19.19 -1.62 -28.01
N VAL A 9 -18.85 -2.68 -27.30
CA VAL A 9 -18.83 -2.65 -25.83
C VAL A 9 -17.68 -1.73 -25.46
N GLY A 10 -17.99 -0.48 -25.15
CA GLY A 10 -17.01 0.46 -24.60
C GLY A 10 -16.47 -0.12 -23.29
N ALA A 11 -15.22 -0.53 -23.28
CA ALA A 11 -14.48 -0.73 -22.05
C ALA A 11 -14.55 0.62 -21.32
N ARG A 12 -15.24 0.69 -20.18
CA ARG A 12 -15.20 1.85 -19.29
C ARG A 12 -13.78 1.95 -18.79
N ALA A 13 -13.02 2.90 -19.29
CA ALA A 13 -11.70 3.21 -18.79
C ALA A 13 -11.87 4.10 -17.55
N ASP A 14 -11.29 3.70 -16.44
CA ASP A 14 -11.15 4.54 -15.25
C ASP A 14 -10.11 5.64 -15.52
N ASN A 15 -10.12 6.71 -14.72
CA ASN A 15 -9.09 7.73 -14.79
C ASN A 15 -7.72 7.12 -14.50
N HIS A 16 -6.70 7.61 -15.17
CA HIS A 16 -5.35 7.04 -15.08
C HIS A 16 -4.31 8.12 -14.89
N MET A 17 -3.50 8.02 -13.82
CA MET A 17 -2.38 8.92 -13.57
C MET A 17 -1.09 8.32 -14.13
N HIS A 18 -0.56 8.93 -15.18
CA HIS A 18 0.70 8.49 -15.80
C HIS A 18 1.91 8.90 -14.96
N LYS A 19 1.87 10.14 -14.43
CA LYS A 19 3.03 10.72 -13.77
C LYS A 19 2.63 11.63 -12.61
N LEU A 20 3.43 11.56 -11.53
CA LEU A 20 3.40 12.48 -10.41
C LEU A 20 4.82 12.96 -10.14
N ASP A 21 5.09 14.24 -10.44
CA ASP A 21 6.33 14.91 -10.10
C ASP A 21 6.08 15.90 -8.96
N ILE A 22 6.80 15.77 -7.85
CA ILE A 22 6.71 16.68 -6.71
C ILE A 22 8.03 17.43 -6.55
N THR A 23 7.96 18.76 -6.44
CA THR A 23 9.10 19.61 -6.08
C THR A 23 8.81 20.33 -4.77
N VAL A 24 9.66 20.13 -3.78
CA VAL A 24 9.61 20.80 -2.48
C VAL A 24 10.73 21.81 -2.40
N THR A 25 10.39 23.09 -2.24
CA THR A 25 11.35 24.16 -2.06
C THR A 25 11.30 24.64 -0.62
N LEU A 26 12.35 24.29 0.15
CA LEU A 26 12.48 24.63 1.57
C LEU A 26 13.01 26.05 1.73
N SER A 27 12.29 26.84 2.51
CA SER A 27 12.72 28.16 2.97
C SER A 27 13.53 28.03 4.26
N ASP A 28 14.38 29.01 4.53
CA ASP A 28 15.25 29.04 5.70
C ASP A 28 14.49 28.94 7.04
N ASN A 29 13.28 29.50 7.11
CA ASN A 29 12.42 29.45 8.29
C ASN A 29 11.66 28.11 8.49
N GLY A 30 11.95 27.10 7.69
CA GLY A 30 11.32 25.77 7.78
C GLY A 30 9.99 25.63 7.03
N SER A 31 9.50 26.67 6.35
CA SER A 31 8.34 26.54 5.46
C SER A 31 8.73 25.91 4.13
N ALA A 32 7.81 25.17 3.51
CA ALA A 32 8.00 24.49 2.25
C ALA A 32 6.96 24.92 1.22
N LEU A 33 7.40 25.37 0.06
CA LEU A 33 6.56 25.45 -1.13
C LEU A 33 6.57 24.07 -1.81
N VAL A 34 5.40 23.49 -1.98
CA VAL A 34 5.21 22.22 -2.67
C VAL A 34 4.54 22.47 -4.01
N GLU A 35 5.16 21.98 -5.07
CA GLU A 35 4.65 22.00 -6.43
C GLU A 35 4.49 20.58 -6.90
N GLU A 36 3.26 20.17 -7.28
CA GLU A 36 2.96 18.85 -7.83
C GLU A 36 2.53 19.00 -9.28
N VAL A 37 3.12 18.22 -10.16
CA VAL A 37 2.68 18.07 -11.56
C VAL A 37 2.11 16.68 -11.74
N ARG A 38 0.82 16.59 -12.05
CA ARG A 38 0.05 15.38 -12.21
C ARG A 38 -0.42 15.26 -13.65
N GLN A 39 -0.05 14.17 -14.32
CA GLN A 39 -0.48 13.88 -15.68
C GLN A 39 -1.53 12.78 -15.67
N TYR A 40 -2.72 13.08 -16.14
CA TYR A 40 -3.85 12.18 -16.18
C TYR A 40 -4.36 11.95 -17.60
N THR A 41 -4.88 10.75 -17.86
CA THR A 41 -5.92 10.54 -18.86
C THR A 41 -7.26 10.41 -18.14
N ILE A 42 -8.18 11.33 -18.40
CA ILE A 42 -9.53 11.37 -17.82
C ILE A 42 -10.47 10.63 -18.76
N ASN A 43 -11.11 9.58 -18.27
CA ASN A 43 -12.03 8.75 -19.03
C ASN A 43 -13.35 8.48 -18.30
N ASP A 44 -13.51 8.99 -17.08
CA ASP A 44 -14.66 8.69 -16.22
C ASP A 44 -15.67 9.84 -16.22
N ASP A 45 -16.88 9.57 -16.69
CA ASP A 45 -17.98 10.54 -16.72
C ASP A 45 -18.80 10.59 -15.40
N ARG A 46 -18.50 9.73 -14.43
CA ARG A 46 -19.23 9.62 -13.14
C ARG A 46 -18.68 10.57 -12.09
N HIS A 47 -17.38 10.82 -12.12
CA HIS A 47 -16.70 11.65 -11.13
C HIS A 47 -16.67 13.11 -11.60
N THR A 48 -16.63 14.02 -10.63
CA THR A 48 -16.76 15.46 -10.89
C THR A 48 -15.51 16.23 -10.53
N GLU A 49 -14.65 15.65 -9.68
CA GLU A 49 -13.46 16.31 -9.13
C GLU A 49 -12.38 15.32 -8.72
N PHE A 50 -11.16 15.81 -8.65
CA PHE A 50 -10.07 15.18 -7.90
C PHE A 50 -9.98 15.80 -6.52
N TYR A 51 -9.60 15.01 -5.51
CA TYR A 51 -9.40 15.48 -4.15
C TYR A 51 -8.17 14.84 -3.50
N MET A 52 -7.53 15.59 -2.61
CA MET A 52 -6.36 15.16 -1.84
C MET A 52 -6.58 15.53 -0.37
N PRO A 53 -6.91 14.56 0.49
CA PRO A 53 -6.95 14.77 1.93
C PRO A 53 -5.57 15.10 2.49
N MET A 54 -5.51 16.05 3.41
CA MET A 54 -4.29 16.46 4.09
C MET A 54 -4.55 16.62 5.59
N ASN A 55 -3.74 15.94 6.39
CA ASN A 55 -3.73 16.05 7.85
C ASN A 55 -2.41 16.65 8.30
N LEU A 56 -2.48 17.78 8.96
CA LEU A 56 -1.29 18.46 9.46
C LEU A 56 -1.29 18.48 11.00
N PRO A 57 -0.12 18.33 11.64
CA PRO A 57 0.05 18.62 13.05
C PRO A 57 -0.40 20.04 13.39
N ALA A 58 -0.77 20.28 14.65
CA ALA A 58 -1.31 21.56 15.08
C ALA A 58 -0.34 22.76 14.90
N ASP A 59 0.95 22.49 14.85
CA ASP A 59 2.02 23.48 14.67
C ASP A 59 2.39 23.71 13.20
N MET A 60 1.85 22.93 12.26
CA MET A 60 1.98 23.17 10.83
C MET A 60 0.78 23.96 10.31
N SER A 61 0.92 24.58 9.13
CA SER A 61 -0.16 25.30 8.48
C SER A 61 -0.16 25.06 6.97
N LEU A 62 -1.36 25.11 6.37
CA LEU A 62 -1.56 25.08 4.93
C LEU A 62 -1.93 26.47 4.44
N SER A 63 -1.31 26.92 3.34
CA SER A 63 -1.63 28.21 2.71
C SER A 63 -1.30 28.23 1.23
N ALA A 64 -1.76 29.24 0.52
CA ALA A 64 -1.45 29.55 -0.87
C ALA A 64 -1.74 28.39 -1.85
N PHE A 65 -2.84 27.62 -1.61
CA PHE A 65 -3.25 26.59 -2.54
C PHE A 65 -3.72 27.20 -3.86
N SER A 66 -3.23 26.67 -4.97
CA SER A 66 -3.63 27.06 -6.32
C SER A 66 -3.46 25.88 -7.28
N VAL A 67 -4.24 25.88 -8.35
CA VAL A 67 -4.20 24.85 -9.39
C VAL A 67 -4.17 25.48 -10.78
N GLU A 68 -3.39 24.88 -11.67
CA GLU A 68 -3.41 25.15 -13.11
C GLU A 68 -3.74 23.85 -13.85
N GLU A 69 -4.56 23.93 -14.88
CA GLU A 69 -4.88 22.84 -15.82
C GLU A 69 -4.34 23.22 -17.19
N ASP A 70 -3.45 22.41 -17.75
CA ASP A 70 -2.80 22.63 -19.05
C ASP A 70 -2.18 24.03 -19.23
N GLY A 71 -1.59 24.55 -18.13
CA GLY A 71 -0.98 25.87 -18.08
C GLY A 71 -1.95 27.04 -17.89
N VAL A 72 -3.24 26.78 -17.74
CA VAL A 72 -4.26 27.78 -17.47
C VAL A 72 -4.62 27.76 -15.99
N LYS A 73 -4.55 28.93 -15.33
CA LYS A 73 -4.91 29.07 -13.93
C LYS A 73 -6.40 28.79 -13.73
N MET A 74 -6.72 27.92 -12.79
CA MET A 74 -8.07 27.67 -12.35
C MET A 74 -8.55 28.77 -11.39
N LEU A 75 -9.86 28.91 -11.22
CA LEU A 75 -10.48 29.88 -10.33
C LEU A 75 -10.63 29.30 -8.91
N ASP A 76 -10.19 30.03 -7.90
CA ASP A 76 -10.45 29.70 -6.50
C ASP A 76 -11.96 29.81 -6.19
N SER A 77 -12.51 28.74 -5.66
CA SER A 77 -13.91 28.59 -5.25
C SER A 77 -14.00 28.06 -3.81
N SER A 78 -13.03 28.40 -2.97
CA SER A 78 -13.08 28.04 -1.54
C SER A 78 -14.16 28.85 -0.79
N PRO A 79 -14.93 28.24 0.14
CA PRO A 79 -14.93 26.82 0.48
C PRO A 79 -15.49 25.96 -0.64
N TRP A 80 -14.87 24.78 -0.87
CA TRP A 80 -15.27 23.89 -1.95
C TRP A 80 -16.60 23.19 -1.68
N ASP A 81 -17.50 23.24 -2.67
CA ASP A 81 -18.79 22.55 -2.62
C ASP A 81 -18.69 21.21 -3.40
N ILE A 82 -18.77 20.10 -2.66
CA ILE A 82 -18.65 18.75 -3.19
C ILE A 82 -19.88 18.31 -4.01
N ASP A 83 -21.03 18.96 -3.82
CA ASP A 83 -22.30 18.57 -4.42
C ASP A 83 -22.54 19.21 -5.81
N LEU A 84 -21.65 20.09 -6.24
CA LEU A 84 -21.75 20.73 -7.56
C LEU A 84 -21.48 19.72 -8.68
N SER A 85 -22.12 19.97 -9.84
CA SER A 85 -21.91 19.19 -11.06
C SER A 85 -20.48 19.33 -11.60
N ARG A 86 -20.02 18.37 -12.42
CA ARG A 86 -18.72 18.41 -13.09
C ARG A 86 -18.54 19.72 -13.88
N GLU A 87 -19.53 20.13 -14.64
CA GLU A 87 -19.49 21.37 -15.42
C GLU A 87 -19.32 22.62 -14.54
N SER A 88 -19.97 22.64 -13.37
CA SER A 88 -19.82 23.74 -12.41
C SER A 88 -18.46 23.77 -11.71
N LYS A 89 -17.79 22.62 -11.63
CA LYS A 89 -16.46 22.46 -11.03
C LYS A 89 -15.31 22.68 -12.01
N LYS A 90 -15.58 22.54 -13.31
CA LYS A 90 -14.58 22.67 -14.37
C LYS A 90 -13.83 24.00 -14.28
N GLY A 91 -12.50 23.96 -14.38
CA GLY A 91 -11.62 25.13 -14.27
C GLY A 91 -11.62 25.80 -12.89
N ARG A 92 -12.04 25.10 -11.83
CA ARG A 92 -12.10 25.61 -10.46
C ARG A 92 -11.39 24.69 -9.49
N TYR A 93 -10.85 25.26 -8.42
CA TYR A 93 -10.28 24.53 -7.29
C TYR A 93 -10.77 25.15 -5.98
N GLY A 94 -10.56 24.45 -4.87
CA GLY A 94 -10.90 24.96 -3.55
C GLY A 94 -10.48 24.02 -2.43
N ILE A 95 -10.78 24.43 -1.21
CA ILE A 95 -10.45 23.69 0.01
C ILE A 95 -11.73 23.36 0.77
N VAL A 96 -11.85 22.11 1.21
CA VAL A 96 -12.79 21.71 2.26
C VAL A 96 -12.01 21.69 3.58
N ASP A 97 -12.39 22.56 4.50
CA ASP A 97 -11.84 22.54 5.86
C ASP A 97 -12.67 21.57 6.71
N LYS A 98 -12.02 20.52 7.23
CA LYS A 98 -12.63 19.48 8.08
C LYS A 98 -12.44 19.76 9.57
N GLY A 99 -11.81 20.88 9.92
CA GLY A 99 -11.41 21.20 11.29
C GLY A 99 -10.18 20.42 11.78
N ASP A 100 -9.63 20.82 12.91
CA ASP A 100 -8.45 20.16 13.51
C ASP A 100 -7.25 20.04 12.57
N ASN A 101 -6.99 21.08 11.76
CA ASN A 101 -5.92 21.14 10.77
C ASN A 101 -5.97 20.04 9.70
N ARG A 102 -7.20 19.58 9.38
CA ARG A 102 -7.49 18.60 8.33
C ARG A 102 -8.21 19.26 7.17
N TYR A 103 -7.71 19.03 5.98
CA TYR A 103 -8.18 19.67 4.75
C TYR A 103 -8.41 18.63 3.65
N GLU A 104 -9.28 18.95 2.68
CA GLU A 104 -9.25 18.33 1.36
C GLU A 104 -8.96 19.42 0.34
N LEU A 105 -7.88 19.24 -0.42
CA LEU A 105 -7.54 20.08 -1.57
C LEU A 105 -8.25 19.50 -2.79
N CYS A 106 -9.20 20.24 -3.34
CA CYS A 106 -10.07 19.78 -4.41
C CYS A 106 -9.87 20.58 -5.68
N PHE A 107 -10.00 19.94 -6.83
CA PHE A 107 -10.03 20.59 -8.13
C PHE A 107 -10.94 19.84 -9.11
N GLY A 108 -11.69 20.59 -9.91
CA GLY A 108 -12.63 20.03 -10.85
C GLY A 108 -11.94 19.26 -11.95
N MET A 109 -12.59 18.18 -12.39
CA MET A 109 -12.18 17.47 -13.61
C MET A 109 -12.51 18.32 -14.83
N GLY A 110 -11.57 18.37 -15.76
CA GLY A 110 -11.77 18.90 -17.12
C GLY A 110 -12.64 17.99 -17.98
N ASP A 111 -12.53 18.14 -19.28
CA ASP A 111 -13.12 17.23 -20.26
C ASP A 111 -12.40 15.86 -20.22
N ASN A 112 -12.92 14.88 -20.94
CA ASN A 112 -12.21 13.62 -21.09
C ASN A 112 -11.01 13.82 -22.03
N GLY A 113 -9.89 13.16 -21.74
CA GLY A 113 -8.65 13.28 -22.48
C GLY A 113 -7.42 13.40 -21.57
N ASP A 114 -6.30 13.76 -22.17
CA ASP A 114 -5.04 13.93 -21.44
C ASP A 114 -4.95 15.35 -20.89
N HIS A 115 -4.67 15.46 -19.58
CA HIS A 115 -4.57 16.71 -18.85
C HIS A 115 -3.35 16.72 -17.95
N THR A 116 -2.76 17.91 -17.80
CA THR A 116 -1.68 18.16 -16.85
C THR A 116 -2.14 19.19 -15.81
N PHE A 117 -2.26 18.73 -14.56
CA PHE A 117 -2.57 19.61 -13.43
C PHE A 117 -1.28 19.96 -12.69
N ARG A 118 -1.09 21.28 -12.43
CA ARG A 118 -0.05 21.77 -11.53
C ARG A 118 -0.71 22.31 -10.28
N LEU A 119 -0.43 21.68 -9.15
CA LEU A 119 -0.87 22.11 -7.83
C LEU A 119 0.29 22.79 -7.11
N CYS A 120 0.02 23.95 -6.49
CA CYS A 120 0.99 24.64 -5.65
C CYS A 120 0.36 24.95 -4.30
N TYR A 121 1.10 24.69 -3.21
CA TYR A 121 0.69 25.05 -1.85
C TYR A 121 1.90 25.20 -0.94
N THR A 122 1.71 25.90 0.17
CA THR A 122 2.77 26.12 1.17
C THR A 122 2.40 25.42 2.48
N ILE A 123 3.33 24.62 2.99
CA ILE A 123 3.28 24.02 4.32
C ILE A 123 4.19 24.84 5.24
N GLY A 124 3.59 25.53 6.20
CA GLY A 124 4.35 26.23 7.26
C GLY A 124 4.89 25.22 8.28
N ASN A 125 6.11 25.49 8.77
CA ASN A 125 6.80 24.67 9.78
C ASN A 125 6.99 23.20 9.39
N MET A 126 7.14 22.91 8.10
CA MET A 126 7.39 21.54 7.63
C MET A 126 8.73 21.02 8.12
N LEU A 127 9.80 21.79 7.96
CA LEU A 127 11.11 21.51 8.53
C LEU A 127 11.22 22.15 9.92
N ARG A 128 11.65 21.37 10.90
CA ARG A 128 11.72 21.73 12.31
C ARG A 128 13.14 21.62 12.83
N GLY A 129 13.44 22.40 13.86
CA GLY A 129 14.67 22.30 14.66
C GLY A 129 14.59 21.16 15.67
N TYR A 130 15.69 20.45 15.79
CA TYR A 130 15.96 19.46 16.82
C TYR A 130 17.26 19.79 17.54
N ALA A 131 17.60 19.07 18.61
CA ALA A 131 18.73 19.38 19.46
C ALA A 131 20.07 19.55 18.73
N VAL A 132 20.36 18.68 17.75
CA VAL A 132 21.65 18.64 17.03
C VAL A 132 21.51 18.69 15.50
N SER A 133 20.30 18.73 14.98
CA SER A 133 20.00 18.71 13.56
C SER A 133 18.72 19.49 13.27
N ASP A 134 18.39 19.66 12.00
CA ASP A 134 17.07 20.12 11.55
C ASP A 134 16.49 19.07 10.60
N GLY A 135 15.16 18.93 10.50
CA GLY A 135 14.61 17.90 9.65
C GLY A 135 13.10 17.81 9.63
N PHE A 136 12.61 16.85 8.89
CA PHE A 136 11.19 16.46 8.87
C PHE A 136 11.00 14.99 8.49
N ASN A 137 9.80 14.48 8.76
CA ASN A 137 9.30 13.21 8.28
C ASN A 137 7.88 13.43 7.77
N PHE A 138 7.66 13.41 6.44
CA PHE A 138 6.42 13.85 5.81
C PHE A 138 5.96 12.88 4.72
N MET A 139 4.64 12.61 4.68
CA MET A 139 4.03 11.77 3.65
C MET A 139 3.61 12.64 2.45
N PHE A 140 4.24 12.42 1.31
CA PHE A 140 3.95 13.13 0.05
C PHE A 140 2.94 12.42 -0.84
N TYR A 141 2.76 11.12 -0.65
CA TYR A 141 1.76 10.34 -1.37
C TYR A 141 1.21 9.28 -0.44
N SER A 142 -0.10 9.12 -0.38
CA SER A 142 -0.72 8.26 0.61
C SER A 142 -1.27 6.96 0.01
N ARG A 143 -1.53 6.00 0.88
CA ARG A 143 -2.24 4.75 0.56
C ARG A 143 -3.68 5.07 0.15
N ASP A 144 -4.32 4.10 -0.51
CA ASP A 144 -5.73 4.14 -0.89
C ASP A 144 -6.08 5.26 -1.89
N THR A 145 -5.08 5.78 -2.60
CA THR A 145 -5.31 6.65 -3.74
C THR A 145 -5.90 5.83 -4.90
N ASN A 146 -7.02 6.29 -5.45
CA ASN A 146 -7.76 5.54 -6.48
C ASN A 146 -6.98 5.39 -7.77
N GLU A 147 -6.22 6.42 -8.15
CA GLU A 147 -5.40 6.47 -9.37
C GLU A 147 -3.92 6.56 -9.02
N PRO A 148 -3.24 5.44 -8.69
CA PRO A 148 -1.81 5.46 -8.42
C PRO A 148 -1.00 5.77 -9.69
N PRO A 149 0.06 6.61 -9.59
CA PRO A 149 0.85 6.99 -10.74
C PRO A 149 1.74 5.84 -11.24
N GLU A 150 1.91 5.76 -12.56
CA GLU A 150 2.89 4.84 -13.16
C GLU A 150 4.33 5.26 -12.88
N GLN A 151 4.58 6.56 -12.80
CA GLN A 151 5.88 7.15 -12.51
C GLN A 151 5.75 8.17 -11.38
N PHE A 152 6.65 8.08 -10.41
CA PHE A 152 6.73 9.01 -9.31
C PHE A 152 8.14 9.58 -9.19
N THR A 153 8.26 10.91 -9.04
CA THR A 153 9.50 11.58 -8.68
C THR A 153 9.25 12.65 -7.61
N LEU A 154 10.22 12.83 -6.72
CA LEU A 154 10.25 13.89 -5.71
C LEU A 154 11.62 14.54 -5.72
N THR A 155 11.64 15.86 -5.76
CA THR A 155 12.84 16.67 -5.62
C THR A 155 12.70 17.63 -4.46
N ILE A 156 13.62 17.61 -3.50
CA ILE A 156 13.65 18.55 -2.39
C ILE A 156 14.90 19.43 -2.54
N ARG A 157 14.71 20.73 -2.51
CA ARG A 157 15.79 21.73 -2.68
C ARG A 157 15.62 22.89 -1.73
N ARG A 158 16.68 23.61 -1.51
CA ARG A 158 16.66 24.90 -0.79
C ARG A 158 16.18 26.04 -1.70
N LYS A 159 15.48 27.01 -1.13
CA LYS A 159 15.03 28.22 -1.83
C LYS A 159 16.20 29.06 -2.31
N ASP A 160 17.27 29.16 -1.54
CA ASP A 160 18.48 29.87 -1.87
C ASP A 160 19.41 29.15 -2.86
N ARG A 161 19.02 27.95 -3.29
CA ARG A 161 19.77 27.06 -4.20
C ARG A 161 21.13 26.61 -3.67
N GLN A 162 21.41 26.80 -2.37
CA GLN A 162 22.63 26.25 -1.77
C GLN A 162 22.54 24.73 -1.68
N PRO A 163 23.69 24.04 -1.67
CA PRO A 163 23.76 22.59 -1.55
C PRO A 163 23.05 22.04 -0.32
N MET A 164 22.52 20.83 -0.44
CA MET A 164 21.99 20.02 0.67
C MET A 164 22.95 18.89 1.05
N ASP A 165 24.25 19.08 0.84
CA ASP A 165 25.27 18.09 1.16
C ASP A 165 25.31 17.83 2.68
N GLY A 166 25.57 16.59 3.06
CA GLY A 166 25.51 16.17 4.46
C GLY A 166 24.10 15.93 5.01
N THR A 167 23.07 15.99 4.17
CA THR A 167 21.71 15.60 4.55
C THR A 167 21.58 14.09 4.54
N ASN A 168 21.10 13.51 5.64
CA ASN A 168 20.68 12.11 5.71
C ASN A 168 19.26 12.00 5.15
N VAL A 169 19.00 10.93 4.37
CA VAL A 169 17.73 10.78 3.66
C VAL A 169 17.20 9.35 3.75
N TRP A 170 15.89 9.22 3.96
CA TRP A 170 15.18 7.94 3.98
C TRP A 170 13.82 8.11 3.28
N ALA A 171 13.36 7.05 2.61
CA ALA A 171 12.03 7.01 2.02
C ALA A 171 11.36 5.67 2.26
N PHE A 172 10.04 5.68 2.45
CA PHE A 172 9.26 4.55 2.94
C PHE A 172 8.00 4.34 2.10
N GLY A 173 7.58 3.07 1.99
CA GLY A 173 6.27 2.65 1.51
C GLY A 173 6.16 2.40 0.02
N PHE A 174 7.23 2.41 -0.73
CA PHE A 174 7.24 2.12 -2.17
C PHE A 174 8.57 1.50 -2.62
N GLY A 175 8.58 0.90 -3.81
CA GLY A 175 9.81 0.41 -4.44
C GLY A 175 10.48 1.50 -5.25
N GLY A 176 11.64 1.97 -4.79
CA GLY A 176 12.33 3.07 -5.44
C GLY A 176 13.71 3.36 -4.83
N GLU A 177 14.20 4.55 -5.07
CA GLU A 177 15.47 5.03 -4.57
C GLU A 177 15.35 6.46 -4.05
N ILE A 178 16.18 6.83 -3.08
CA ILE A 178 16.36 8.19 -2.58
C ILE A 178 17.84 8.48 -2.39
N GLN A 179 18.27 9.66 -2.80
CA GLN A 179 19.67 10.08 -2.63
C GLN A 179 19.84 11.61 -2.73
N VAL A 180 20.96 12.12 -2.26
CA VAL A 180 21.41 13.49 -2.51
C VAL A 180 22.23 13.49 -3.79
N VAL A 181 21.73 14.14 -4.84
CA VAL A 181 22.35 14.22 -6.17
C VAL A 181 22.26 15.66 -6.66
N ASP A 182 23.33 16.16 -7.26
CA ASP A 182 23.39 17.55 -7.76
C ASP A 182 22.99 18.56 -6.68
N SER A 183 23.38 18.31 -5.44
CA SER A 183 23.11 19.18 -4.28
C SER A 183 21.63 19.32 -3.91
N VAL A 184 20.76 18.41 -4.37
CA VAL A 184 19.34 18.32 -4.00
C VAL A 184 19.00 16.88 -3.59
N VAL A 185 17.96 16.71 -2.79
CA VAL A 185 17.42 15.37 -2.49
C VAL A 185 16.49 14.95 -3.62
N LYS A 186 16.71 13.78 -4.18
CA LYS A 186 15.85 13.17 -5.21
C LYS A 186 15.36 11.80 -4.75
N ALA A 187 14.07 11.54 -4.92
CA ALA A 187 13.48 10.20 -4.76
C ALA A 187 12.64 9.86 -6.00
N TRP A 188 12.64 8.60 -6.42
CA TRP A 188 11.84 8.14 -7.55
C TRP A 188 11.43 6.69 -7.41
N SER A 189 10.32 6.33 -8.01
CA SER A 189 9.88 4.94 -8.08
C SER A 189 10.58 4.19 -9.20
N THR A 190 10.97 2.92 -8.94
CA THR A 190 11.54 2.01 -9.95
C THR A 190 10.48 1.14 -10.63
N GLN A 191 9.25 1.21 -10.15
CA GLN A 191 8.07 0.53 -10.69
C GLN A 191 6.83 1.39 -10.45
N PRO A 192 5.72 1.17 -11.17
CA PRO A 192 4.46 1.86 -10.91
C PRO A 192 4.04 1.76 -9.45
N LEU A 193 3.49 2.83 -8.89
CA LEU A 193 2.89 2.76 -7.57
C LEU A 193 1.58 1.95 -7.63
N GLU A 194 1.22 1.36 -6.51
CA GLU A 194 -0.03 0.62 -6.32
C GLU A 194 -0.85 1.30 -5.22
N ARG A 195 -2.14 0.96 -5.11
CA ARG A 195 -3.02 1.50 -4.05
C ARG A 195 -2.54 1.25 -2.63
N SER A 196 -1.76 0.20 -2.43
CA SER A 196 -1.15 -0.14 -1.13
C SER A 196 0.09 0.68 -0.80
N HIS A 197 0.67 1.36 -1.80
CA HIS A 197 1.90 2.12 -1.63
C HIS A 197 1.63 3.50 -1.03
N HIS A 198 2.63 4.03 -0.35
CA HIS A 198 2.70 5.43 0.08
C HIS A 198 4.13 5.92 -0.11
N VAL A 199 4.31 7.22 -0.16
CA VAL A 199 5.64 7.83 -0.19
C VAL A 199 5.78 8.76 1.00
N THR A 200 6.51 8.30 2.00
CA THR A 200 6.95 9.12 3.14
C THR A 200 8.44 9.34 3.00
N VAL A 201 8.86 10.60 3.09
CA VAL A 201 10.28 10.97 3.04
C VAL A 201 10.67 11.63 4.35
N MET A 202 11.77 11.15 4.92
CA MET A 202 12.42 11.71 6.09
C MET A 202 13.77 12.26 5.69
N ILE A 203 14.05 13.50 6.09
CA ILE A 203 15.37 14.11 5.93
C ILE A 203 15.86 14.65 7.27
N GLU A 204 17.16 14.53 7.49
CA GLU A 204 17.88 15.13 8.60
C GLU A 204 19.06 15.94 8.04
N THR A 205 19.06 17.24 8.28
CA THR A 205 20.09 18.15 7.80
C THR A 205 21.01 18.56 8.93
N PRO A 206 22.29 18.90 8.66
CA PRO A 206 23.18 19.48 9.64
C PRO A 206 22.56 20.71 10.32
N LYS A 207 22.73 20.83 11.64
CA LYS A 207 22.27 22.00 12.40
C LYS A 207 22.88 23.28 11.83
N GLY A 208 22.03 24.30 11.63
CA GLY A 208 22.44 25.59 11.04
C GLY A 208 22.42 25.62 9.52
N MET A 209 22.03 24.54 8.84
CA MET A 209 21.72 24.58 7.41
C MET A 209 20.44 25.38 7.15
N PHE A 210 19.49 25.35 8.11
CA PHE A 210 18.26 26.13 8.14
C PHE A 210 18.09 26.79 9.51
N HIS A 211 17.17 27.76 9.59
CA HIS A 211 16.77 28.42 10.84
C HIS A 211 15.26 28.28 11.03
N PRO A 212 14.77 27.06 11.28
CA PRO A 212 13.34 26.80 11.39
C PRO A 212 12.71 27.58 12.53
N ALA A 213 11.48 28.07 12.31
CA ALA A 213 10.75 28.85 13.30
C ALA A 213 10.29 28.01 14.51
N VAL A 214 10.18 26.69 14.34
CA VAL A 214 9.79 25.75 15.39
C VAL A 214 11.00 24.92 15.78
N ASP A 215 11.39 24.99 17.06
CA ASP A 215 12.34 24.06 17.68
C ASP A 215 11.56 23.13 18.62
N THR A 216 11.68 21.82 18.39
CA THR A 216 10.94 20.82 19.15
C THR A 216 11.57 20.53 20.52
N GLY A 217 12.83 20.91 20.71
CA GLY A 217 13.64 20.53 21.88
C GLY A 217 13.92 19.03 22.01
N MET A 218 13.41 18.21 21.07
CA MET A 218 13.57 16.76 21.03
C MET A 218 14.83 16.36 20.26
N SER A 219 15.24 15.09 20.40
CA SER A 219 16.24 14.50 19.51
C SER A 219 15.57 14.07 18.20
N PHE A 220 16.23 14.32 17.06
CA PHE A 220 15.76 13.78 15.77
C PHE A 220 15.80 12.24 15.76
N GLU A 221 16.64 11.64 16.58
CA GLU A 221 16.72 10.19 16.73
C GLU A 221 15.38 9.56 17.17
N GLU A 222 14.57 10.28 17.97
CA GLU A 222 13.23 9.80 18.34
C GLU A 222 12.29 9.73 17.13
N VAL A 223 12.35 10.74 16.24
CA VAL A 223 11.58 10.76 14.98
C VAL A 223 12.07 9.64 14.05
N LYS A 224 13.39 9.47 13.97
CA LYS A 224 14.04 8.44 13.16
C LYS A 224 13.66 7.04 13.62
N GLN A 225 13.75 6.76 14.93
CA GLN A 225 13.35 5.46 15.48
C GLN A 225 11.86 5.16 15.21
N ALA A 226 10.99 6.15 15.40
CA ALA A 226 9.56 5.99 15.08
C ALA A 226 9.31 5.75 13.59
N ALA A 227 10.08 6.39 12.71
CA ALA A 227 10.00 6.20 11.27
C ALA A 227 10.59 4.87 10.80
N LEU A 228 11.66 4.41 11.46
CA LEU A 228 12.31 3.13 11.16
C LEU A 228 11.55 1.93 11.71
N GLU A 229 10.64 2.12 12.68
CA GLU A 229 9.84 1.03 13.26
C GLU A 229 9.00 0.35 12.16
N GLY A 230 9.31 -0.90 11.86
CA GLY A 230 8.66 -1.70 10.81
C GLY A 230 9.17 -1.42 9.39
N SER A 231 10.28 -0.68 9.23
CA SER A 231 10.95 -0.47 7.95
C SER A 231 12.01 -1.56 7.68
N ASP A 232 12.50 -1.59 6.43
CA ASP A 232 13.61 -2.47 6.02
C ASP A 232 14.99 -1.79 6.24
N TYR A 233 15.01 -0.57 6.77
CA TYR A 233 16.24 0.17 7.05
C TYR A 233 16.91 -0.26 8.36
N THR A 234 18.21 -0.03 8.40
CA THR A 234 19.08 -0.45 9.51
C THR A 234 20.25 0.50 9.67
N GLU A 235 20.77 0.68 10.89
CA GLU A 235 21.86 1.60 11.17
C GLU A 235 23.25 0.98 10.95
N GLU A 236 24.09 1.55 10.09
CA GLU A 236 25.54 1.44 10.11
C GLU A 236 26.19 2.85 10.17
N ASN A 237 27.17 2.98 11.05
CA ASN A 237 28.00 4.17 11.12
C ASN A 237 28.85 4.27 9.85
N ASP A 238 28.67 5.31 9.05
CA ASP A 238 29.56 5.59 7.94
C ASP A 238 30.23 6.95 8.09
N SER A 239 31.52 6.88 8.41
CA SER A 239 32.44 8.01 8.39
C SER A 239 33.41 7.82 7.23
N SER A 240 33.15 8.47 6.09
CA SER A 240 34.19 8.62 5.08
C SER A 240 34.08 9.91 4.29
N GLY A 241 35.03 10.75 4.55
CA GLY A 241 35.21 12.02 3.87
C GLY A 241 35.77 11.86 2.46
N GLY A 242 35.37 12.79 1.60
CA GLY A 242 35.75 12.81 0.20
C GLY A 242 37.21 13.18 -0.06
N ARG A 243 37.73 12.67 -1.17
CA ARG A 243 38.94 13.14 -1.86
C ARG A 243 38.74 13.05 -3.36
N ASP A 244 38.99 14.14 -4.03
CA ASP A 244 39.04 14.25 -5.50
C ASP A 244 40.10 13.31 -6.12
N ARG A 245 39.71 12.54 -7.15
CA ARG A 245 40.63 11.77 -8.00
C ARG A 245 40.19 11.75 -9.47
N GLY A 246 41.19 11.71 -10.38
CA GLY A 246 41.02 11.91 -11.79
C GLY A 246 40.32 10.76 -12.57
N PHE A 247 39.92 11.06 -13.80
CA PHE A 247 39.08 10.26 -14.69
C PHE A 247 39.51 8.78 -14.89
N MET A 248 40.80 8.46 -14.81
CA MET A 248 41.30 7.08 -14.94
C MET A 248 41.07 6.27 -13.65
N ASP A 249 41.11 6.90 -12.49
CA ASP A 249 40.72 6.28 -11.20
C ASP A 249 39.23 6.01 -11.16
N LEU A 250 38.41 6.85 -11.82
CA LEU A 250 36.97 6.68 -11.95
C LEU A 250 36.60 5.38 -12.69
N LEU A 251 37.32 5.04 -13.78
CA LEU A 251 37.10 3.77 -14.53
C LEU A 251 37.47 2.53 -13.73
N TRP A 252 38.49 2.59 -12.88
CA TRP A 252 38.87 1.49 -12.00
C TRP A 252 37.97 1.43 -10.73
N GLN A 253 37.43 2.55 -10.27
CA GLN A 253 36.46 2.58 -9.18
C GLN A 253 35.04 2.25 -9.63
N VAL A 254 34.56 2.78 -10.75
CA VAL A 254 33.21 2.58 -11.27
C VAL A 254 33.04 1.23 -11.95
N GLY A 255 34.09 0.69 -12.58
CA GLY A 255 34.05 -0.62 -13.24
C GLY A 255 33.59 -1.77 -12.34
N PRO A 256 34.14 -1.96 -11.13
CA PRO A 256 33.64 -2.93 -10.16
C PRO A 256 32.20 -2.67 -9.71
N TYR A 257 31.80 -1.41 -9.53
CA TYR A 257 30.43 -1.04 -9.15
C TYR A 257 29.44 -1.27 -10.28
N VAL A 258 29.80 -0.96 -11.52
CA VAL A 258 28.99 -1.28 -12.72
C VAL A 258 28.89 -2.80 -12.88
N LEU A 259 29.97 -3.54 -12.69
CA LEU A 259 29.96 -5.01 -12.67
C LEU A 259 29.12 -5.56 -11.52
N MET A 260 29.19 -4.97 -10.34
CA MET A 260 28.38 -5.32 -9.16
C MET A 260 26.90 -4.99 -9.40
N LEU A 261 26.60 -3.83 -9.97
CA LEU A 261 25.25 -3.40 -10.34
C LEU A 261 24.67 -4.32 -11.42
N CYS A 262 25.46 -4.66 -12.45
CA CYS A 262 25.09 -5.67 -13.44
C CYS A 262 24.89 -7.05 -12.78
N ALA A 263 25.77 -7.45 -11.87
CA ALA A 263 25.64 -8.72 -11.16
C ALA A 263 24.41 -8.77 -10.25
N CYS A 264 23.99 -7.66 -9.67
CA CYS A 264 22.75 -7.55 -8.87
C CYS A 264 21.49 -7.47 -9.75
N CYS A 265 21.52 -6.71 -10.84
CA CYS A 265 20.36 -6.51 -11.72
C CYS A 265 20.11 -7.71 -12.66
N LEU A 266 21.16 -8.34 -13.19
CA LEU A 266 21.03 -9.47 -14.11
C LEU A 266 20.23 -10.65 -13.54
N PRO A 267 20.41 -11.09 -12.27
CA PRO A 267 19.58 -12.14 -11.69
C PRO A 267 18.10 -11.76 -11.59
N SER A 268 17.81 -10.50 -11.26
CA SER A 268 16.44 -9.98 -11.18
C SER A 268 15.77 -9.93 -12.54
N ILE A 269 16.47 -9.39 -13.54
CA ILE A 269 16.04 -9.34 -14.93
C ILE A 269 15.86 -10.77 -15.48
N TYR A 270 16.82 -11.66 -15.25
CA TYR A 270 16.73 -13.07 -15.63
C TYR A 270 15.53 -13.76 -14.97
N SER A 271 15.30 -13.53 -13.66
CA SER A 271 14.17 -14.10 -12.93
C SER A 271 12.84 -13.59 -13.47
N TYR A 272 12.75 -12.29 -13.82
CA TYR A 272 11.57 -11.69 -14.45
C TYR A 272 11.25 -12.34 -15.81
N PHE A 273 12.24 -12.44 -16.73
CA PHE A 273 12.03 -13.07 -18.03
C PHE A 273 11.74 -14.57 -17.91
N LYS A 274 12.40 -15.26 -16.98
CA LYS A 274 12.16 -16.67 -16.69
C LYS A 274 10.72 -16.87 -16.21
N ARG A 275 10.26 -16.06 -15.26
CA ARG A 275 8.86 -16.09 -14.75
C ARG A 275 7.87 -15.80 -15.87
N ARG A 276 8.07 -14.73 -16.64
CA ARG A 276 7.21 -14.37 -17.77
C ARG A 276 7.09 -15.50 -18.80
N ARG A 277 8.22 -16.17 -19.10
CA ARG A 277 8.24 -17.34 -20.01
C ARG A 277 7.46 -18.52 -19.45
N TRP A 278 7.63 -18.85 -18.16
CA TRP A 278 6.91 -19.93 -17.52
C TRP A 278 5.42 -19.62 -17.38
N ARG A 279 5.08 -18.40 -17.00
CA ARG A 279 3.69 -17.93 -16.94
C ARG A 279 3.02 -18.07 -18.30
N LYS A 280 3.65 -17.57 -19.36
CA LYS A 280 3.11 -17.71 -20.72
C LYS A 280 2.96 -19.19 -21.15
N ARG A 281 3.86 -20.06 -20.73
CA ARG A 281 3.81 -21.50 -21.03
C ARG A 281 2.66 -22.18 -20.30
N LEU A 282 2.40 -21.85 -19.02
CA LEU A 282 1.42 -22.53 -18.18
C LEU A 282 -0.01 -21.98 -18.36
N ILE A 283 -0.17 -20.66 -18.47
CA ILE A 283 -1.50 -20.00 -18.51
C ILE A 283 -1.73 -19.13 -19.76
N GLY A 284 -0.81 -19.12 -20.73
CA GLY A 284 -0.95 -18.34 -21.96
C GLY A 284 -0.78 -16.84 -21.75
N ASN A 285 -1.42 -16.02 -22.60
CA ASN A 285 -1.34 -14.56 -22.54
C ASN A 285 -2.30 -13.92 -21.52
N GLY A 286 -3.04 -14.71 -20.75
CA GLY A 286 -3.98 -14.23 -19.73
C GLY A 286 -5.32 -13.69 -20.27
N LYS A 287 -5.34 -13.08 -21.47
CA LYS A 287 -6.59 -12.58 -22.09
C LYS A 287 -7.53 -13.71 -22.49
N ASP A 288 -6.98 -14.81 -22.99
CA ASP A 288 -7.72 -15.98 -23.46
C ASP A 288 -7.93 -17.06 -22.38
N LEU A 289 -7.59 -16.73 -21.12
CA LEU A 289 -7.74 -17.65 -20.01
C LEU A 289 -9.24 -17.90 -19.76
N PRO A 290 -9.71 -19.18 -19.76
CA PRO A 290 -11.09 -19.49 -19.46
C PRO A 290 -11.41 -19.23 -17.99
N TRP A 291 -12.66 -18.89 -17.71
CA TRP A 291 -13.14 -18.85 -16.33
C TRP A 291 -13.17 -20.23 -15.73
N GLN A 292 -12.71 -20.34 -14.50
CA GLN A 292 -12.83 -21.57 -13.70
C GLN A 292 -13.70 -21.26 -12.48
N ARG A 293 -14.75 -22.08 -12.30
CA ARG A 293 -15.71 -21.90 -11.19
C ARG A 293 -15.41 -22.85 -10.02
N GLU A 294 -14.71 -23.93 -10.27
CA GLU A 294 -14.31 -24.87 -9.24
C GLU A 294 -13.17 -24.32 -8.38
N ILE A 295 -13.19 -24.67 -7.09
CA ILE A 295 -12.14 -24.24 -6.16
C ILE A 295 -10.85 -25.01 -6.44
N PRO A 296 -9.73 -24.33 -6.75
CA PRO A 296 -8.50 -24.96 -7.18
C PRO A 296 -7.79 -25.72 -6.05
N CYS A 297 -6.84 -26.57 -6.44
CA CYS A 297 -5.92 -27.27 -5.53
C CYS A 297 -6.63 -28.03 -4.39
N ARG A 298 -7.82 -28.59 -4.64
CA ARG A 298 -8.65 -29.26 -3.61
C ARG A 298 -8.90 -28.37 -2.38
N LYS A 299 -9.16 -27.08 -2.60
CA LYS A 299 -9.37 -26.05 -1.58
C LYS A 299 -8.12 -25.63 -0.79
N SER A 300 -6.92 -26.13 -1.10
CA SER A 300 -5.70 -25.71 -0.40
C SER A 300 -5.35 -24.25 -0.72
N LEU A 301 -5.39 -23.39 0.30
CA LEU A 301 -4.96 -21.99 0.22
C LEU A 301 -3.45 -21.90 0.04
N HIS A 302 -2.71 -22.74 0.77
CA HIS A 302 -1.26 -22.78 0.70
C HIS A 302 -0.77 -23.11 -0.72
N ARG A 303 -1.27 -24.21 -1.30
CA ARG A 303 -0.88 -24.64 -2.66
C ARG A 303 -1.29 -23.61 -3.71
N SER A 304 -2.51 -23.09 -3.64
CA SER A 304 -3.00 -22.04 -4.55
C SER A 304 -2.15 -20.78 -4.45
N ASN A 305 -1.80 -20.35 -3.24
CA ASN A 305 -0.94 -19.20 -3.03
C ASN A 305 0.48 -19.42 -3.57
N MET A 306 1.08 -20.61 -3.38
CA MET A 306 2.41 -20.92 -3.92
C MET A 306 2.46 -20.81 -5.44
N ILE A 307 1.45 -21.36 -6.13
CA ILE A 307 1.34 -21.25 -7.60
C ILE A 307 1.18 -19.79 -7.99
N TYR A 308 0.26 -19.08 -7.34
CA TYR A 308 -0.04 -17.67 -7.62
C TYR A 308 1.20 -16.80 -7.44
N THR A 309 1.85 -16.82 -6.28
CA THR A 309 3.03 -16.00 -5.98
C THR A 309 4.24 -16.34 -6.86
N THR A 310 4.43 -17.62 -7.18
CA THR A 310 5.52 -18.05 -8.06
C THR A 310 5.36 -17.47 -9.47
N LEU A 311 4.14 -17.43 -10.01
CA LEU A 311 3.87 -16.97 -11.37
C LEU A 311 3.63 -15.44 -11.47
N GLU A 312 3.12 -14.79 -10.43
CA GLU A 312 3.00 -13.31 -10.36
C GLU A 312 4.31 -12.66 -9.87
N GLY A 313 5.04 -13.31 -8.97
CA GLY A 313 6.29 -12.81 -8.40
C GLY A 313 6.10 -11.72 -7.35
N THR A 314 4.94 -11.71 -6.72
CA THR A 314 4.59 -10.77 -5.66
C THR A 314 4.48 -11.49 -4.32
N ASP A 315 4.80 -10.80 -3.24
CA ASP A 315 4.51 -11.32 -1.89
C ASP A 315 3.02 -11.18 -1.61
N ASN A 316 2.36 -12.30 -1.36
CA ASN A 316 0.93 -12.36 -1.08
C ASN A 316 0.62 -12.85 0.34
N SER A 317 1.61 -12.79 1.24
CA SER A 317 1.47 -13.34 2.60
C SER A 317 0.38 -12.65 3.42
N LYS A 318 0.14 -11.34 3.22
CA LYS A 318 -0.96 -10.61 3.88
C LYS A 318 -2.32 -11.12 3.44
N ASN A 319 -2.55 -11.30 2.15
CA ASN A 319 -3.81 -11.81 1.62
C ASN A 319 -4.02 -13.28 2.00
N LEU A 320 -2.96 -14.09 1.99
CA LEU A 320 -3.03 -15.47 2.46
C LEU A 320 -3.40 -15.54 3.95
N MET A 321 -2.82 -14.68 4.78
CA MET A 321 -3.20 -14.54 6.19
C MET A 321 -4.69 -14.17 6.32
N GLY A 322 -5.16 -13.20 5.52
CA GLY A 322 -6.56 -12.81 5.47
C GLY A 322 -7.48 -13.95 5.06
N ALA A 323 -7.07 -14.72 4.06
CA ALA A 323 -7.83 -15.89 3.60
C ALA A 323 -7.96 -16.98 4.69
N TYR A 324 -6.90 -17.22 5.48
CA TYR A 324 -6.98 -18.12 6.64
C TYR A 324 -7.90 -17.56 7.73
N ILE A 325 -7.81 -16.28 8.06
CA ILE A 325 -8.71 -15.65 9.04
C ILE A 325 -10.16 -15.75 8.55
N MET A 326 -10.43 -15.45 7.29
CA MET A 326 -11.76 -15.56 6.69
C MET A 326 -12.29 -17.00 6.76
N ARG A 327 -11.46 -17.98 6.45
CA ARG A 327 -11.84 -19.40 6.53
C ARG A 327 -12.12 -19.84 7.96
N MET A 328 -11.34 -19.39 8.91
CA MET A 328 -11.56 -19.66 10.34
C MET A 328 -12.83 -19.00 10.89
N ILE A 329 -13.19 -17.82 10.40
CA ILE A 329 -14.47 -17.17 10.72
C ILE A 329 -15.62 -18.00 10.15
N TYR A 330 -15.53 -18.42 8.91
CA TYR A 330 -16.51 -19.27 8.25
C TYR A 330 -16.69 -20.62 8.97
N GLN A 331 -15.62 -21.23 9.47
CA GLN A 331 -15.64 -22.48 10.22
C GLN A 331 -16.06 -22.31 11.69
N GLY A 332 -16.29 -21.06 12.15
CA GLY A 332 -16.65 -20.75 13.54
C GLY A 332 -15.52 -20.95 14.55
N VAL A 333 -14.28 -21.08 14.08
CA VAL A 333 -13.06 -21.08 14.92
C VAL A 333 -12.83 -19.69 15.52
N LEU A 334 -13.04 -18.67 14.69
CA LEU A 334 -13.02 -17.26 15.06
C LEU A 334 -14.43 -16.68 14.92
N THR A 335 -14.80 -15.77 15.81
CA THR A 335 -16.05 -15.00 15.72
C THR A 335 -15.75 -13.52 15.89
N VAL A 336 -16.65 -12.66 15.43
CA VAL A 336 -16.54 -11.22 15.63
C VAL A 336 -17.54 -10.79 16.68
N GLU A 337 -17.09 -10.08 17.70
CA GLU A 337 -17.93 -9.55 18.76
C GLU A 337 -17.78 -8.02 18.84
N PRO A 338 -18.89 -7.26 18.90
CA PRO A 338 -18.82 -5.82 19.14
C PRO A 338 -18.47 -5.55 20.60
N VAL A 339 -17.38 -4.85 20.84
CA VAL A 339 -16.89 -4.50 22.18
C VAL A 339 -16.88 -2.99 22.36
N LEU A 340 -17.24 -2.52 23.54
CA LEU A 340 -17.24 -1.09 23.88
C LEU A 340 -15.81 -0.65 24.26
N ILE A 341 -15.08 -0.06 23.32
CA ILE A 341 -13.73 0.47 23.54
C ILE A 341 -13.79 1.99 23.48
N LYS A 342 -13.32 2.67 24.54
CA LYS A 342 -13.32 4.15 24.65
C LYS A 342 -14.67 4.79 24.26
N LYS A 343 -15.80 4.22 24.74
CA LYS A 343 -17.18 4.67 24.48
C LYS A 343 -17.65 4.51 23.01
N LYS A 344 -16.94 3.73 22.18
CA LYS A 344 -17.38 3.37 20.83
C LYS A 344 -17.44 1.84 20.71
N GLN A 345 -18.49 1.33 20.10
CA GLN A 345 -18.52 -0.09 19.74
C GLN A 345 -17.53 -0.33 18.58
N GLN A 346 -16.62 -1.28 18.80
CA GLN A 346 -15.64 -1.70 17.79
C GLN A 346 -15.72 -3.22 17.62
N PRO A 347 -15.67 -3.72 16.39
CA PRO A 347 -15.63 -5.14 16.13
C PRO A 347 -14.25 -5.71 16.56
N CYS A 348 -14.27 -6.71 17.41
CA CYS A 348 -13.09 -7.41 17.88
C CYS A 348 -13.15 -8.89 17.49
N LEU A 349 -11.99 -9.49 17.28
CA LEU A 349 -11.89 -10.89 16.88
C LEU A 349 -11.81 -11.77 18.13
N LYS A 350 -12.78 -12.68 18.31
CA LYS A 350 -12.78 -13.65 19.39
C LYS A 350 -12.34 -15.02 18.93
N ILE A 351 -11.49 -15.65 19.68
CA ILE A 351 -11.03 -17.03 19.45
C ILE A 351 -12.02 -17.97 20.15
N ALA A 352 -13.00 -18.47 19.39
CA ALA A 352 -14.12 -19.22 19.95
C ALA A 352 -13.80 -20.72 20.11
N ARG A 353 -13.16 -21.34 19.11
CA ARG A 353 -12.90 -22.79 19.08
C ARG A 353 -11.49 -23.09 18.57
N PRO A 354 -10.44 -22.71 19.31
CA PRO A 354 -9.04 -22.83 18.85
C PRO A 354 -8.62 -24.27 18.53
N GLU A 355 -9.19 -25.25 19.18
CA GLU A 355 -8.91 -26.68 18.98
C GLU A 355 -9.40 -27.20 17.62
N GLN A 356 -10.37 -26.53 17.01
CA GLN A 356 -10.90 -26.89 15.68
C GLN A 356 -10.09 -26.26 14.53
N ALA A 357 -9.08 -25.43 14.82
CA ALA A 357 -8.29 -24.78 13.79
C ALA A 357 -7.64 -25.82 12.86
N GLY A 358 -8.05 -25.77 11.59
CA GLY A 358 -7.57 -26.68 10.54
C GLY A 358 -8.07 -28.12 10.64
N ALA A 359 -9.07 -28.44 11.47
CA ALA A 359 -9.57 -29.82 11.61
C ALA A 359 -10.13 -30.34 10.28
N ASP A 360 -10.86 -29.51 9.55
CA ASP A 360 -11.55 -29.87 8.30
C ASP A 360 -10.72 -29.61 7.04
N GLU A 361 -9.46 -29.18 7.18
CA GLU A 361 -8.61 -28.90 6.02
C GLU A 361 -8.04 -30.19 5.42
N PRO A 362 -8.08 -30.35 4.10
CA PRO A 362 -7.49 -31.52 3.45
C PRO A 362 -5.96 -31.48 3.36
N ASP A 363 -5.37 -30.28 3.38
CA ASP A 363 -3.93 -30.06 3.22
C ASP A 363 -3.26 -29.91 4.59
N GLU A 364 -2.21 -30.70 4.86
CA GLU A 364 -1.51 -30.69 6.15
C GLU A 364 -0.80 -29.36 6.45
N GLN A 365 -0.38 -28.62 5.40
CA GLN A 365 0.26 -27.33 5.58
C GLN A 365 -0.78 -26.26 5.93
N ASP A 366 -1.98 -26.32 5.33
CA ASP A 366 -3.08 -25.44 5.70
C ASP A 366 -3.50 -25.67 7.16
N LYS A 367 -3.57 -26.94 7.62
CA LYS A 367 -3.77 -27.28 9.04
C LYS A 367 -2.72 -26.62 9.94
N ALA A 368 -1.45 -26.80 9.59
CA ALA A 368 -0.34 -26.27 10.38
C ALA A 368 -0.35 -24.74 10.43
N ASN A 369 -0.62 -24.08 9.30
CA ASN A 369 -0.72 -22.63 9.23
C ASN A 369 -1.88 -22.11 10.07
N MET A 370 -3.08 -22.69 9.97
CA MET A 370 -4.23 -22.24 10.75
C MET A 370 -4.01 -22.40 12.26
N ARG A 371 -3.45 -23.52 12.69
CA ARG A 371 -3.08 -23.73 14.11
C ARG A 371 -2.05 -22.70 14.57
N GLY A 372 -1.02 -22.42 13.77
CA GLY A 372 -0.01 -21.42 14.09
C GLY A 372 -0.59 -20.01 14.17
N ILE A 373 -1.49 -19.64 13.25
CA ILE A 373 -2.18 -18.35 13.29
C ILE A 373 -3.04 -18.23 14.56
N VAL A 374 -3.85 -19.23 14.88
CA VAL A 374 -4.67 -19.22 16.09
C VAL A 374 -3.81 -19.11 17.34
N GLN A 375 -2.67 -19.80 17.40
CA GLN A 375 -1.74 -19.66 18.51
C GLN A 375 -1.20 -18.22 18.66
N ILE A 376 -0.83 -17.58 17.56
CA ILE A 376 -0.40 -16.17 17.59
C ILE A 376 -1.52 -15.26 18.12
N LEU A 377 -2.74 -15.45 17.62
CA LEU A 377 -3.90 -14.65 18.04
C LEU A 377 -4.24 -14.87 19.51
N GLN A 378 -4.20 -16.12 20.01
CA GLN A 378 -4.43 -16.45 21.43
C GLN A 378 -3.38 -15.82 22.35
N GLU A 379 -2.10 -15.92 21.98
CA GLU A 379 -1.02 -15.34 22.78
C GLU A 379 -1.08 -13.80 22.82
N ALA A 380 -1.61 -13.17 21.76
CA ALA A 380 -1.80 -11.73 21.69
C ALA A 380 -3.04 -11.26 22.46
N ALA A 381 -4.15 -12.00 22.39
CA ALA A 381 -5.41 -11.70 23.07
C ALA A 381 -5.35 -11.98 24.58
N GLY A 382 -4.48 -12.91 25.02
CA GLY A 382 -4.39 -13.27 26.45
C GLY A 382 -5.57 -14.10 26.96
N GLU A 383 -5.88 -13.95 28.25
CA GLU A 383 -6.84 -14.83 28.93
C GLU A 383 -8.31 -14.64 28.51
N ASN A 384 -8.70 -13.46 28.02
CA ASN A 384 -10.07 -13.19 27.59
C ASN A 384 -10.41 -13.77 26.21
N ALA A 385 -9.41 -14.29 25.48
CA ALA A 385 -9.53 -14.83 24.12
C ALA A 385 -10.15 -13.85 23.11
N LEU A 386 -10.11 -12.55 23.41
CA LEU A 386 -10.67 -11.47 22.60
C LEU A 386 -9.54 -10.54 22.15
N LEU A 387 -9.29 -10.51 20.86
CA LEU A 387 -8.23 -9.68 20.28
C LEU A 387 -8.75 -8.27 19.98
N GLU A 388 -8.33 -7.31 20.81
CA GLU A 388 -8.65 -5.89 20.64
C GLU A 388 -7.68 -5.19 19.68
N PRO A 389 -8.08 -4.05 19.07
CA PRO A 389 -7.18 -3.25 18.24
C PRO A 389 -5.90 -2.85 18.98
N GLY A 390 -4.76 -3.10 18.36
CA GLY A 390 -3.43 -2.77 18.90
C GLY A 390 -2.79 -3.84 19.80
N GLU A 391 -3.50 -4.91 20.17
CA GLU A 391 -2.90 -5.98 21.00
C GLU A 391 -1.84 -6.77 20.26
N MET A 392 -2.02 -7.02 18.97
CA MET A 392 -0.99 -7.63 18.12
C MET A 392 0.31 -6.81 18.13
N LYS A 393 0.20 -5.48 17.98
CA LYS A 393 1.36 -4.57 18.03
C LYS A 393 2.04 -4.62 19.39
N ARG A 394 1.27 -4.62 20.47
CA ARG A 394 1.74 -4.71 21.85
C ARG A 394 2.45 -6.04 22.11
N TYR A 395 1.86 -7.15 21.66
CA TYR A 395 2.44 -8.48 21.76
C TYR A 395 3.77 -8.59 21.02
N ALA A 396 3.85 -8.12 19.78
CA ALA A 396 5.08 -8.13 18.99
C ALA A 396 6.20 -7.31 19.63
N LYS A 397 5.88 -6.13 20.19
CA LYS A 397 6.84 -5.27 20.92
C LYS A 397 7.37 -5.93 22.19
N ASN A 398 6.50 -6.60 22.95
CA ASN A 398 6.86 -7.18 24.24
C ASN A 398 7.51 -8.57 24.12
N LYS A 399 7.25 -9.30 23.04
CA LYS A 399 7.74 -10.67 22.82
C LYS A 399 8.24 -10.88 21.38
N PRO A 400 9.18 -10.05 20.87
CA PRO A 400 9.58 -10.08 19.46
C PRO A 400 10.14 -11.43 19.01
N THR A 401 11.02 -12.05 19.79
CA THR A 401 11.61 -13.37 19.47
C THR A 401 10.55 -14.48 19.42
N ARG A 402 9.52 -14.41 20.29
CA ARG A 402 8.43 -15.38 20.31
C ARG A 402 7.55 -15.20 19.09
N MET A 403 7.18 -13.97 18.78
CA MET A 403 6.40 -13.61 17.60
C MET A 403 7.10 -14.04 16.31
N GLU A 404 8.38 -13.76 16.18
CA GLU A 404 9.20 -14.17 15.04
C GLU A 404 9.24 -15.69 14.88
N ARG A 405 9.44 -16.43 15.98
CA ARG A 405 9.46 -17.89 15.96
C ARG A 405 8.14 -18.48 15.49
N LEU A 406 7.02 -17.98 16.01
CA LEU A 406 5.69 -18.41 15.60
C LEU A 406 5.43 -18.11 14.14
N TYR A 407 5.78 -16.90 13.69
CA TYR A 407 5.58 -16.51 12.30
C TYR A 407 6.45 -17.31 11.32
N ASN A 408 7.71 -17.57 11.67
CA ASN A 408 8.61 -18.37 10.84
C ASN A 408 8.18 -19.84 10.74
N ALA A 409 7.36 -20.32 11.69
CA ALA A 409 6.73 -21.63 11.58
C ALA A 409 5.59 -21.66 10.52
N LEU A 410 5.03 -20.49 10.15
CA LEU A 410 4.02 -20.37 9.09
C LEU A 410 4.72 -20.37 7.73
N ILE A 411 4.28 -21.24 6.82
CA ILE A 411 4.83 -21.27 5.46
C ILE A 411 4.00 -20.36 4.55
N LEU A 412 4.09 -19.05 4.78
CA LEU A 412 3.33 -18.04 4.02
C LEU A 412 4.08 -17.56 2.76
N LYS A 413 5.42 -17.54 2.81
CA LYS A 413 6.30 -17.00 1.76
C LYS A 413 7.13 -18.10 1.09
N LYS A 414 6.50 -19.06 0.44
CA LYS A 414 7.23 -20.14 -0.24
C LYS A 414 6.92 -20.14 -1.74
N ASN A 415 7.98 -20.08 -2.54
CA ASN A 415 7.89 -20.31 -3.98
C ASN A 415 8.24 -21.75 -4.30
N ILE A 416 7.61 -22.29 -5.33
CA ILE A 416 7.88 -23.66 -5.82
C ILE A 416 8.66 -23.60 -7.13
N PRO A 417 9.45 -24.61 -7.45
CA PRO A 417 10.09 -24.70 -8.77
C PRO A 417 9.06 -24.65 -9.89
N TYR A 418 9.27 -23.82 -10.91
CA TYR A 418 8.32 -23.70 -12.04
C TYR A 418 7.98 -25.05 -12.70
N LYS A 419 8.94 -25.98 -12.72
CA LYS A 419 8.77 -27.30 -13.32
C LYS A 419 7.84 -28.21 -12.51
N SER A 420 7.61 -27.94 -11.22
CA SER A 420 6.72 -28.71 -10.35
C SER A 420 5.30 -28.15 -10.34
N ILE A 421 5.03 -27.07 -11.05
CA ILE A 421 3.68 -26.53 -11.21
C ILE A 421 2.98 -27.34 -12.30
N ASP A 422 1.90 -27.99 -11.91
CA ASP A 422 0.99 -28.61 -12.87
C ASP A 422 0.27 -27.56 -13.69
N GLN A 423 0.11 -27.78 -14.99
CA GLN A 423 -0.50 -26.82 -15.88
C GLN A 423 -1.98 -26.61 -15.57
N GLN A 424 -2.70 -27.69 -15.21
CA GLN A 424 -4.10 -27.59 -14.89
C GLN A 424 -4.31 -26.85 -13.57
N ASP A 425 -3.51 -27.14 -12.53
CA ASP A 425 -3.54 -26.38 -11.26
C ASP A 425 -3.30 -24.87 -11.51
N ALA A 426 -2.37 -24.51 -12.41
CA ALA A 426 -2.13 -23.12 -12.74
C ALA A 426 -3.33 -22.46 -13.48
N LEU A 427 -3.92 -23.18 -14.44
CA LEU A 427 -5.12 -22.72 -15.14
C LEU A 427 -6.30 -22.54 -14.18
N ASP A 428 -6.49 -23.46 -13.23
CA ASP A 428 -7.56 -23.41 -12.24
C ASP A 428 -7.38 -22.23 -11.28
N VAL A 429 -6.16 -22.01 -10.77
CA VAL A 429 -5.83 -20.89 -9.87
C VAL A 429 -6.09 -19.53 -10.54
N PHE A 430 -5.59 -19.34 -11.75
CA PHE A 430 -5.75 -18.07 -12.47
C PHE A 430 -7.12 -17.94 -13.12
N GLY A 431 -7.75 -19.05 -13.51
CA GLY A 431 -9.12 -19.08 -14.04
C GLY A 431 -10.14 -18.69 -12.97
N LEU A 432 -9.99 -19.19 -11.72
CA LEU A 432 -10.82 -18.76 -10.60
C LEU A 432 -10.59 -17.28 -10.27
N LYS A 433 -9.32 -16.82 -10.22
CA LYS A 433 -9.04 -15.41 -10.02
C LYS A 433 -9.78 -14.54 -11.05
N LYS A 434 -9.67 -14.88 -12.33
CA LYS A 434 -10.35 -14.16 -13.40
C LYS A 434 -11.88 -14.22 -13.26
N PHE A 435 -12.43 -15.39 -12.95
CA PHE A 435 -13.85 -15.54 -12.69
C PHE A 435 -14.32 -14.61 -11.56
N LEU A 436 -13.61 -14.56 -10.42
CA LEU A 436 -13.94 -13.71 -9.30
C LEU A 436 -13.78 -12.21 -9.60
N GLN A 437 -12.87 -11.82 -10.51
CA GLN A 437 -12.72 -10.45 -10.96
C GLN A 437 -13.83 -10.01 -11.93
N ASP A 438 -14.24 -10.92 -12.81
CA ASP A 438 -15.25 -10.65 -13.85
C ASP A 438 -16.68 -11.01 -13.37
N PHE A 439 -16.84 -11.37 -12.09
CA PHE A 439 -18.04 -11.98 -11.53
C PHE A 439 -19.30 -11.12 -11.72
N THR A 440 -19.18 -9.79 -11.65
CA THR A 440 -20.27 -8.84 -11.90
C THR A 440 -20.85 -8.92 -13.32
N LEU A 441 -20.08 -9.45 -14.27
CA LEU A 441 -20.47 -9.54 -15.68
C LEU A 441 -21.30 -10.79 -16.00
N VAL A 442 -21.47 -11.71 -15.05
CA VAL A 442 -22.15 -13.00 -15.27
C VAL A 442 -23.64 -12.84 -14.98
N ASN A 443 -24.47 -12.77 -16.03
CA ASN A 443 -25.93 -12.64 -15.92
C ASN A 443 -26.67 -13.97 -15.61
N GLU A 444 -25.99 -15.12 -15.72
CA GLU A 444 -26.59 -16.43 -15.48
C GLU A 444 -26.04 -17.04 -14.18
N ARG A 445 -26.81 -16.98 -13.12
CA ARG A 445 -26.43 -17.39 -11.78
C ARG A 445 -27.34 -18.53 -11.30
N HIS A 446 -26.78 -19.72 -11.19
CA HIS A 446 -27.51 -20.91 -10.77
C HIS A 446 -27.32 -21.18 -9.26
N ALA A 447 -28.32 -21.81 -8.64
CA ALA A 447 -28.36 -22.17 -7.22
C ALA A 447 -27.14 -23.03 -6.73
N VAL A 448 -26.47 -23.71 -7.64
CA VAL A 448 -25.27 -24.50 -7.34
C VAL A 448 -24.09 -23.62 -6.85
N GLU A 449 -24.00 -22.38 -7.33
CA GLU A 449 -22.91 -21.44 -6.95
C GLU A 449 -23.08 -20.93 -5.52
N VAL A 450 -24.31 -20.92 -5.01
CA VAL A 450 -24.62 -20.45 -3.64
C VAL A 450 -23.89 -21.29 -2.58
N SER A 451 -23.73 -22.59 -2.79
CA SER A 451 -23.02 -23.49 -1.87
C SER A 451 -21.49 -23.23 -1.82
N LEU A 452 -20.94 -22.57 -2.84
CA LEU A 452 -19.50 -22.24 -2.94
C LEU A 452 -19.15 -20.82 -2.49
N TRP A 453 -20.14 -20.00 -2.15
CA TRP A 453 -19.90 -18.58 -1.83
C TRP A 453 -18.91 -18.35 -0.70
N ASN A 454 -18.94 -19.16 0.35
CA ASN A 454 -17.98 -19.05 1.43
C ASN A 454 -16.54 -19.27 0.93
N GLU A 455 -16.35 -20.27 0.08
CA GLU A 455 -15.05 -20.55 -0.53
C GLU A 455 -14.66 -19.41 -1.52
N TYR A 456 -15.61 -18.89 -2.30
CA TYR A 456 -15.34 -17.77 -3.20
C TYR A 456 -14.87 -16.53 -2.44
N LEU A 457 -15.45 -16.22 -1.28
CA LEU A 457 -15.01 -15.10 -0.44
C LEU A 457 -13.62 -15.35 0.16
N VAL A 458 -13.33 -16.58 0.57
CA VAL A 458 -11.99 -16.96 1.05
C VAL A 458 -10.95 -16.78 -0.07
N PHE A 459 -11.22 -17.29 -1.28
CA PHE A 459 -10.32 -17.14 -2.42
C PHE A 459 -10.28 -15.72 -2.98
N ALA A 460 -11.39 -14.99 -2.93
CA ALA A 460 -11.40 -13.55 -3.25
C ALA A 460 -10.48 -12.75 -2.31
N THR A 461 -10.45 -13.11 -1.03
CA THR A 461 -9.51 -12.52 -0.06
C THR A 461 -8.06 -12.87 -0.44
N LEU A 462 -7.79 -14.12 -0.82
CA LEU A 462 -6.48 -14.56 -1.30
C LEU A 462 -6.01 -13.75 -2.52
N TYR A 463 -6.91 -13.41 -3.43
CA TYR A 463 -6.59 -12.67 -4.66
C TYR A 463 -6.76 -11.15 -4.53
N GLY A 464 -7.18 -10.65 -3.37
CA GLY A 464 -7.30 -9.21 -3.08
C GLY A 464 -8.55 -8.54 -3.64
N ASN A 465 -9.59 -9.29 -4.02
CA ASN A 465 -10.86 -8.77 -4.57
C ASN A 465 -12.10 -9.11 -3.72
N ALA A 466 -11.91 -9.39 -2.42
CA ALA A 466 -12.98 -9.79 -1.51
C ALA A 466 -14.14 -8.77 -1.45
N LYS A 467 -13.83 -7.48 -1.43
CA LYS A 467 -14.83 -6.40 -1.35
C LYS A 467 -15.84 -6.44 -2.48
N GLN A 468 -15.35 -6.64 -3.70
CA GLN A 468 -16.22 -6.71 -4.88
C GLN A 468 -17.11 -7.95 -4.83
N VAL A 469 -16.52 -9.13 -4.58
CA VAL A 469 -17.26 -10.40 -4.51
C VAL A 469 -18.31 -10.37 -3.38
N MET A 470 -18.00 -9.74 -2.28
CA MET A 470 -18.90 -9.59 -1.15
C MET A 470 -20.09 -8.66 -1.47
N LYS A 471 -19.83 -7.55 -2.15
CA LYS A 471 -20.88 -6.65 -2.64
C LYS A 471 -21.83 -7.41 -3.56
N ASP A 472 -21.28 -8.14 -4.52
CA ASP A 472 -22.07 -8.91 -5.49
C ASP A 472 -22.89 -10.00 -4.80
N PHE A 473 -22.32 -10.68 -3.80
CA PHE A 473 -23.04 -11.67 -3.01
C PHE A 473 -24.26 -11.09 -2.30
N ARG A 474 -24.10 -9.93 -1.65
CA ARG A 474 -25.21 -9.25 -0.96
C ARG A 474 -26.33 -8.84 -1.92
N GLU A 475 -25.97 -8.39 -3.13
CA GLU A 475 -26.94 -7.95 -4.14
C GLU A 475 -27.69 -9.13 -4.80
N ILE A 476 -27.03 -10.27 -4.95
CA ILE A 476 -27.54 -11.42 -5.73
C ILE A 476 -28.32 -12.42 -4.90
N CYS A 477 -27.85 -12.70 -3.69
CA CYS A 477 -28.40 -13.74 -2.81
C CYS A 477 -28.64 -13.20 -1.40
N PRO A 478 -29.44 -12.14 -1.21
CA PRO A 478 -29.62 -11.49 0.10
C PRO A 478 -30.12 -12.45 1.18
N GLU A 479 -31.06 -13.32 0.86
CA GLU A 479 -31.61 -14.30 1.82
C GLU A 479 -30.56 -15.31 2.31
N PHE A 480 -29.72 -15.81 1.41
CA PHE A 480 -28.65 -16.73 1.79
C PHE A 480 -27.53 -16.01 2.54
N TYR A 481 -27.23 -14.75 2.15
CA TYR A 481 -26.30 -13.92 2.86
C TYR A 481 -26.71 -13.73 4.32
N GLU A 482 -27.97 -13.41 4.58
CA GLU A 482 -28.48 -13.19 5.95
C GLU A 482 -28.51 -14.46 6.81
N GLN A 483 -28.72 -15.64 6.19
CA GLN A 483 -28.79 -16.91 6.90
C GLN A 483 -27.42 -17.54 7.14
N SER A 484 -26.41 -17.20 6.37
CA SER A 484 -25.06 -17.75 6.53
C SER A 484 -24.36 -17.26 7.80
N GLU A 485 -23.52 -18.10 8.42
CA GLU A 485 -22.71 -17.67 9.58
C GLU A 485 -21.80 -16.51 9.24
N LEU A 486 -21.28 -16.49 8.01
CA LEU A 486 -20.48 -15.39 7.50
C LEU A 486 -21.32 -14.11 7.35
N GLY A 487 -22.53 -14.19 6.80
CA GLY A 487 -23.46 -13.07 6.67
C GLY A 487 -23.87 -12.48 8.02
N LYS A 488 -24.15 -13.33 8.99
CA LYS A 488 -24.45 -12.90 10.38
C LYS A 488 -23.24 -12.14 10.97
N THR A 489 -22.04 -12.64 10.78
CA THR A 489 -20.80 -12.00 11.22
C THR A 489 -20.55 -10.67 10.49
N MET A 490 -20.79 -10.64 9.17
CA MET A 490 -20.61 -9.46 8.33
C MET A 490 -21.60 -8.34 8.65
N ASN A 491 -22.83 -8.68 9.04
CA ASN A 491 -23.81 -7.68 9.46
C ASN A 491 -23.46 -6.96 10.77
N GLN A 492 -22.52 -7.50 11.55
CA GLN A 492 -21.99 -6.86 12.77
C GLN A 492 -20.87 -5.85 12.47
N VAL A 493 -20.36 -5.80 11.23
CA VAL A 493 -19.23 -4.97 10.81
C VAL A 493 -19.59 -4.24 9.53
N SER A 494 -19.52 -2.92 9.53
CA SER A 494 -19.89 -2.08 8.37
C SER A 494 -19.03 -2.35 7.13
N ASP A 495 -17.73 -2.66 7.32
CA ASP A 495 -16.75 -2.94 6.29
C ASP A 495 -15.92 -4.19 6.66
N PHE A 496 -16.52 -5.35 6.44
CA PHE A 496 -15.95 -6.62 6.86
C PHE A 496 -14.63 -6.98 6.15
N ASP A 497 -14.48 -6.67 4.88
CA ASP A 497 -13.22 -6.85 4.15
C ASP A 497 -12.10 -5.97 4.71
N VAL A 498 -12.42 -4.72 5.07
CA VAL A 498 -11.50 -3.81 5.76
C VAL A 498 -11.15 -4.37 7.15
N PHE A 499 -12.13 -4.93 7.86
CA PHE A 499 -11.90 -5.58 9.14
C PHE A 499 -10.92 -6.76 9.01
N VAL A 500 -11.17 -7.72 8.12
CA VAL A 500 -10.29 -8.87 7.89
C VAL A 500 -8.90 -8.43 7.41
N SER A 501 -8.84 -7.46 6.50
CA SER A 501 -7.59 -6.90 5.99
C SER A 501 -6.79 -6.21 7.09
N SER A 502 -7.45 -5.51 8.02
CA SER A 502 -6.79 -4.83 9.14
C SER A 502 -6.15 -5.80 10.12
N TYR A 503 -6.83 -6.91 10.46
CA TYR A 503 -6.27 -7.96 11.30
C TYR A 503 -5.13 -8.70 10.60
N SER A 504 -5.26 -9.01 9.32
CA SER A 504 -4.20 -9.62 8.50
C SER A 504 -2.96 -8.74 8.44
N ALA A 505 -3.16 -7.45 8.18
CA ALA A 505 -2.08 -6.46 8.17
C ALA A 505 -1.47 -6.28 9.57
N SER A 506 -2.28 -6.30 10.62
CA SER A 506 -1.81 -6.20 12.00
C SER A 506 -0.87 -7.36 12.36
N VAL A 507 -1.23 -8.61 12.02
CA VAL A 507 -0.37 -9.78 12.23
C VAL A 507 0.91 -9.67 11.40
N ALA A 508 0.81 -9.34 10.10
CA ALA A 508 1.96 -9.23 9.22
C ALA A 508 2.91 -8.08 9.63
N ASN A 509 2.37 -6.94 10.03
CA ASN A 509 3.16 -5.80 10.49
C ASN A 509 3.81 -6.08 11.86
N ALA A 510 3.09 -6.77 12.77
CA ALA A 510 3.64 -7.20 14.05
C ALA A 510 4.84 -8.14 13.86
N PHE A 511 4.77 -9.03 12.87
CA PHE A 511 5.92 -9.86 12.49
C PHE A 511 7.09 -9.04 11.96
N THR A 512 6.84 -8.11 11.03
CA THR A 512 7.89 -7.26 10.45
C THR A 512 8.60 -6.45 11.55
N SER A 513 7.83 -5.89 12.48
CA SER A 513 8.38 -5.17 13.64
C SER A 513 9.22 -6.08 14.55
N ALA A 514 8.75 -7.29 14.83
CA ALA A 514 9.48 -8.26 15.64
C ALA A 514 10.76 -8.75 14.95
N TYR A 515 10.70 -8.98 13.64
CA TYR A 515 11.85 -9.38 12.84
C TYR A 515 12.91 -8.27 12.79
N SER A 516 12.51 -7.03 12.53
CA SER A 516 13.44 -5.88 12.50
C SER A 516 14.10 -5.62 13.85
N HIS A 517 13.37 -5.83 14.95
CA HIS A 517 13.93 -5.72 16.30
C HIS A 517 15.04 -6.76 16.55
N ASN A 518 14.88 -7.99 16.06
CA ASN A 518 15.83 -9.07 16.28
C ASN A 518 16.98 -9.10 15.25
N HIS A 519 16.79 -8.44 14.09
CA HIS A 519 17.74 -8.40 12.97
C HIS A 519 17.96 -6.95 12.53
N PRO A 520 18.57 -6.13 13.37
CA PRO A 520 18.88 -4.74 13.00
C PRO A 520 19.86 -4.73 11.82
N ARG A 521 19.55 -3.97 10.80
CA ARG A 521 20.37 -3.75 9.60
C ARG A 521 20.65 -2.25 9.49
N SER A 522 21.66 -1.73 8.88
CA SER A 522 22.11 -0.35 8.93
C SER A 522 22.13 0.35 7.55
N SER A 523 21.64 1.57 7.44
CA SER A 523 22.09 2.52 6.40
C SER A 523 21.50 3.94 6.59
N GLY A 524 22.32 4.95 6.43
CA GLY A 524 21.94 6.36 6.41
C GLY A 524 22.83 7.12 5.45
N GLY A 525 22.55 7.12 4.16
CA GLY A 525 23.40 7.79 3.16
C GLY A 525 22.84 7.82 1.75
N GLY A 526 21.62 7.41 1.57
CA GLY A 526 20.98 7.27 0.27
C GLY A 526 21.08 5.83 -0.29
N GLY A 527 20.08 5.40 -1.00
CA GLY A 527 19.97 4.05 -1.57
C GLY A 527 18.53 3.65 -1.80
N SER A 528 18.27 2.35 -1.75
CA SER A 528 16.93 1.80 -1.93
C SER A 528 15.96 2.28 -0.85
N THR A 529 14.73 2.52 -1.23
CA THR A 529 13.64 2.86 -0.31
C THR A 529 13.20 1.64 0.50
N SER A 530 12.63 1.85 1.70
CA SER A 530 11.98 0.78 2.44
C SER A 530 10.63 0.47 1.80
N PHE A 531 10.47 -0.74 1.31
CA PHE A 531 9.20 -1.25 0.77
C PHE A 531 8.28 -1.75 1.89
N GLY A 532 8.84 -2.10 3.04
CA GLY A 532 8.12 -2.54 4.23
C GLY A 532 7.33 -1.43 4.90
N GLY A 533 6.64 -1.77 5.99
CA GLY A 533 6.06 -0.78 6.88
C GLY A 533 7.14 0.14 7.44
N GLY A 534 6.78 1.21 8.04
CA GLY A 534 7.67 2.24 8.57
C GLY A 534 7.20 3.62 8.13
N GLY A 535 7.98 4.65 8.47
CA GLY A 535 7.64 6.00 8.12
C GLY A 535 6.55 6.61 9.00
N GLY A 536 6.56 6.35 10.32
CA GLY A 536 5.74 7.12 11.26
C GLY A 536 5.95 8.61 10.99
N PHE A 537 4.93 9.30 10.49
CA PHE A 537 5.05 10.63 9.92
C PHE A 537 4.42 11.71 10.80
N SER A 538 4.92 12.92 10.68
CA SER A 538 4.42 14.08 11.43
C SER A 538 3.32 14.86 10.71
N GLY A 539 2.95 14.48 9.50
CA GLY A 539 1.90 15.10 8.68
C GLY A 539 1.96 14.64 7.25
N GLY A 540 0.95 14.97 6.45
CA GLY A 540 0.93 14.62 5.03
C GLY A 540 -0.46 14.43 4.44
N GLY A 541 -0.50 14.04 3.18
CA GLY A 541 -1.71 13.67 2.47
C GLY A 541 -2.17 12.23 2.80
N PHE A 542 -3.47 12.02 2.88
CA PHE A 542 -4.07 10.73 3.20
C PHE A 542 -5.11 10.34 2.17
N GLY A 543 -4.86 9.33 1.36
CA GLY A 543 -5.78 8.86 0.35
C GLY A 543 -6.19 9.96 -0.61
N GLY A 544 -6.96 9.65 -1.57
CA GLY A 544 -7.45 10.63 -2.52
C GLY A 544 -7.87 9.96 -3.80
N GLY A 545 -8.19 10.75 -4.80
CA GLY A 545 -8.57 10.25 -6.10
C GLY A 545 -9.67 11.09 -6.70
N SER A 546 -10.46 10.49 -7.56
CA SER A 546 -11.63 11.11 -8.17
C SER A 546 -12.93 10.73 -7.46
N ARG A 547 -13.90 11.64 -7.41
CA ARG A 547 -15.26 11.41 -6.92
C ARG A 547 -16.31 12.20 -7.68
#